data_44d6e370f5268d58b67a588b2e797911
#
_entry.id   44d6e370f5268d58b67a588b2e797911
#
_cell.length_a   1.000
_cell.length_b   1.000
_cell.length_c   1.000
_cell.angle_alpha   90.00
_cell.angle_beta   90.00
_cell.angle_gamma   90.00
#
_symmetry.space_group_name_H-M   'P 1'
#
loop_
_entity.id
_entity.type
_entity.pdbx_description
1 polymer ?
#
loop_
_entity_poly.entity_id
_entity_poly.type
_entity_poly.pdbx_seq_one_letter_code
_entity_poly.pdbx_strand_id
1 'polypeptide(L)'
;MPFTRDDGTQLNYTLVNINDWCKNTFEVVNQLRINTDYSHHRYDVILLINGIPVVQIELKTLGINPRRAIEQIVDYKTDPGNGYTRTLLCFVQIFIVSNRDSTYYFANNNSRHFAFHADERFLPIYEHAAPDNTKIRGIEAFAEAFLAKCMLGQMISRYTVLVASEQKLLLMRPYQIYAVKNIVECIEKNLGNGYVWHTTGSGKTLTSFKTSTLLKANPRIEKCLFVVDRKDLDRQTREEFNRFQENCVEENTNTETLVRRLISDDGADKVIVTTIQKLGRALDPGRSDFRKRLEVLRDQRMVFIFDECHRSQFGDNHQAIKEFFPKAQLPSVPI
;
A
#
# COMPACT_ATOMS: atom_id res chain seq x y z
N MET A 1 -10.01 10.20 19.35
CA MET A 1 -10.61 11.54 19.17
C MET A 1 -11.30 11.91 20.48
N PRO A 2 -11.00 13.04 21.09
CA PRO A 2 -11.80 13.57 22.19
C PRO A 2 -13.13 14.14 21.62
N PHE A 3 -14.20 13.82 22.29
CA PHE A 3 -15.53 14.38 22.03
C PHE A 3 -16.05 14.94 23.35
N THR A 4 -16.57 16.15 23.32
CA THR A 4 -17.20 16.76 24.50
C THR A 4 -18.71 16.65 24.35
N ARG A 5 -19.38 16.02 25.33
CA ARG A 5 -20.83 15.91 25.35
C ARG A 5 -21.46 17.25 25.74
N ASP A 6 -22.76 17.37 25.55
CA ASP A 6 -23.51 18.59 25.91
C ASP A 6 -23.44 18.91 27.40
N ASP A 7 -23.21 17.90 28.25
CA ASP A 7 -23.02 18.04 29.70
C ASP A 7 -21.59 18.43 30.11
N GLY A 8 -20.69 18.69 29.13
CA GLY A 8 -19.30 19.06 29.35
C GLY A 8 -18.35 17.89 29.62
N THR A 9 -18.85 16.64 29.70
CA THR A 9 -17.99 15.47 29.89
C THR A 9 -17.19 15.14 28.64
N GLN A 10 -15.90 14.81 28.80
CA GLN A 10 -15.05 14.37 27.70
C GLN A 10 -15.13 12.85 27.52
N LEU A 11 -15.34 12.44 26.28
CA LEU A 11 -15.31 11.04 25.87
C LEU A 11 -14.24 10.85 24.81
N ASN A 12 -13.38 9.84 24.98
CA ASN A 12 -12.40 9.44 23.97
C ASN A 12 -12.99 8.34 23.10
N TYR A 13 -13.14 8.61 21.80
CA TYR A 13 -13.59 7.65 20.82
C TYR A 13 -12.45 7.02 20.05
N THR A 14 -12.49 5.70 19.92
CA THR A 14 -11.75 4.97 18.90
C THR A 14 -12.73 4.55 17.82
N LEU A 15 -12.72 5.26 16.68
CA LEU A 15 -13.60 4.93 15.54
C LEU A 15 -13.29 3.55 14.96
N VAL A 16 -12.00 3.24 14.80
CA VAL A 16 -11.52 1.96 14.29
C VAL A 16 -10.24 1.58 15.04
N ASN A 17 -10.15 0.36 15.53
CA ASN A 17 -8.92 -0.18 16.09
C ASN A 17 -8.08 -0.80 14.95
N ILE A 18 -7.10 -0.05 14.46
CA ILE A 18 -6.22 -0.48 13.37
C ILE A 18 -5.08 -1.41 13.83
N ASN A 19 -4.80 -1.44 15.14
CA ASN A 19 -3.75 -2.30 15.71
C ASN A 19 -4.26 -3.71 15.99
N ASP A 20 -5.54 -3.83 16.33
CA ASP A 20 -6.20 -5.11 16.59
C ASP A 20 -7.59 -5.12 15.94
N TRP A 21 -7.65 -5.66 14.74
CA TRP A 21 -8.88 -5.70 13.95
C TRP A 21 -9.98 -6.54 14.59
N CYS A 22 -9.64 -7.52 15.43
CA CYS A 22 -10.60 -8.37 16.14
C CYS A 22 -11.43 -7.58 17.19
N LYS A 23 -10.95 -6.42 17.62
CA LYS A 23 -11.67 -5.52 18.55
C LYS A 23 -12.72 -4.64 17.89
N ASN A 24 -12.85 -4.70 16.57
CA ASN A 24 -13.89 -3.99 15.86
C ASN A 24 -15.12 -4.88 15.67
N THR A 25 -16.29 -4.24 15.58
CA THR A 25 -17.54 -4.90 15.20
C THR A 25 -17.65 -4.96 13.70
N PHE A 26 -17.87 -6.15 13.15
CA PHE A 26 -18.11 -6.37 11.72
C PHE A 26 -19.57 -6.79 11.53
N GLU A 27 -20.25 -6.09 10.64
CA GLU A 27 -21.66 -6.27 10.37
C GLU A 27 -21.88 -6.45 8.87
N VAL A 28 -22.91 -7.22 8.54
CA VAL A 28 -23.32 -7.49 7.16
C VAL A 28 -24.76 -7.03 6.99
N VAL A 29 -25.01 -6.15 6.05
CA VAL A 29 -26.34 -5.72 5.65
C VAL A 29 -26.60 -6.25 4.25
N ASN A 30 -27.61 -7.06 4.09
CA ASN A 30 -28.04 -7.58 2.79
C ASN A 30 -29.28 -6.82 2.29
N GLN A 31 -29.40 -6.71 0.97
CA GLN A 31 -30.54 -6.10 0.29
C GLN A 31 -30.89 -4.70 0.82
N LEU A 32 -29.85 -3.90 1.10
CA LEU A 32 -30.04 -2.51 1.53
C LEU A 32 -30.78 -1.73 0.45
N ARG A 33 -31.89 -1.12 0.81
CA ARG A 33 -32.66 -0.25 -0.09
C ARG A 33 -32.50 1.19 0.37
N ILE A 34 -32.12 2.04 -0.55
CA ILE A 34 -32.13 3.50 -0.38
C ILE A 34 -33.08 4.05 -1.42
N ASN A 35 -34.23 4.49 -0.95
CA ASN A 35 -35.26 5.08 -1.81
C ASN A 35 -35.27 6.60 -1.57
N THR A 36 -35.17 7.33 -2.64
CA THR A 36 -35.41 8.77 -2.69
C THR A 36 -36.56 9.07 -3.66
N ASP A 37 -37.02 10.29 -3.72
CA ASP A 37 -38.08 10.69 -4.68
C ASP A 37 -37.67 10.49 -6.14
N TYR A 38 -36.36 10.35 -6.39
CA TYR A 38 -35.81 10.32 -7.75
C TYR A 38 -35.03 9.03 -8.07
N SER A 39 -34.81 8.14 -7.10
CA SER A 39 -34.00 6.94 -7.28
C SER A 39 -34.40 5.84 -6.32
N HIS A 40 -34.33 4.59 -6.82
CA HIS A 40 -34.68 3.38 -6.08
C HIS A 40 -33.60 2.31 -6.27
N HIS A 41 -32.49 2.46 -5.54
CA HIS A 41 -31.40 1.50 -5.60
C HIS A 41 -31.50 0.44 -4.51
N ARG A 42 -31.09 -0.77 -4.86
CA ARG A 42 -30.96 -1.89 -3.97
C ARG A 42 -29.54 -2.48 -4.10
N TYR A 43 -28.82 -2.44 -3.02
CA TYR A 43 -27.45 -2.94 -2.91
C TYR A 43 -27.52 -4.37 -2.35
N ASP A 44 -26.80 -5.31 -2.98
CA ASP A 44 -26.90 -6.71 -2.61
C ASP A 44 -26.34 -6.98 -1.22
N VAL A 45 -25.08 -6.60 -0.98
CA VAL A 45 -24.43 -6.76 0.34
C VAL A 45 -23.51 -5.58 0.64
N ILE A 46 -23.64 -5.05 1.84
CA ILE A 46 -22.76 -4.01 2.40
C ILE A 46 -22.11 -4.54 3.67
N LEU A 47 -20.79 -4.46 3.75
CA LEU A 47 -20.05 -4.78 4.98
C LEU A 47 -19.71 -3.48 5.70
N LEU A 48 -19.95 -3.47 7.02
CA LEU A 48 -19.65 -2.35 7.89
C LEU A 48 -18.57 -2.74 8.90
N ILE A 49 -17.77 -1.77 9.28
CA ILE A 49 -16.87 -1.86 10.43
C ILE A 49 -17.24 -0.75 11.40
N ASN A 50 -17.67 -1.13 12.61
CA ASN A 50 -18.18 -0.22 13.64
C ASN A 50 -19.30 0.71 13.09
N GLY A 51 -20.22 0.16 12.30
CA GLY A 51 -21.33 0.89 11.69
C GLY A 51 -20.99 1.71 10.43
N ILE A 52 -19.72 1.75 10.00
CA ILE A 52 -19.28 2.46 8.79
C ILE A 52 -19.21 1.49 7.62
N PRO A 53 -19.90 1.72 6.50
CA PRO A 53 -19.80 0.88 5.31
C PRO A 53 -18.40 0.99 4.68
N VAL A 54 -17.76 -0.15 4.49
CA VAL A 54 -16.39 -0.22 3.95
C VAL A 54 -16.27 -1.06 2.69
N VAL A 55 -17.18 -2.01 2.48
CA VAL A 55 -17.22 -2.86 1.29
C VAL A 55 -18.64 -2.93 0.76
N GLN A 56 -18.78 -2.86 -0.55
CA GLN A 56 -20.01 -3.19 -1.28
C GLN A 56 -19.75 -4.40 -2.17
N ILE A 57 -20.65 -5.37 -2.13
CA ILE A 57 -20.61 -6.58 -2.96
C ILE A 57 -21.86 -6.61 -3.84
N GLU A 58 -21.68 -6.76 -5.16
CA GLU A 58 -22.74 -6.95 -6.11
C GLU A 58 -22.67 -8.36 -6.70
N LEU A 59 -23.79 -9.05 -6.70
CA LEU A 59 -23.91 -10.46 -7.08
C LEU A 59 -24.65 -10.60 -8.41
N LYS A 60 -24.17 -11.51 -9.24
CA LYS A 60 -24.83 -11.90 -10.48
C LYS A 60 -25.14 -13.39 -10.45
N THR A 61 -26.16 -13.78 -11.19
CA THR A 61 -26.50 -15.19 -11.37
C THR A 61 -25.38 -15.94 -12.10
N LEU A 62 -25.26 -17.22 -11.81
CA LEU A 62 -24.35 -18.11 -12.52
C LEU A 62 -24.60 -18.03 -14.03
N GLY A 63 -23.53 -17.95 -14.82
CA GLY A 63 -23.59 -17.76 -16.27
C GLY A 63 -23.52 -16.31 -16.73
N ILE A 64 -23.73 -15.31 -15.84
CA ILE A 64 -23.48 -13.92 -16.14
C ILE A 64 -22.09 -13.53 -15.66
N ASN A 65 -21.31 -12.91 -16.55
CA ASN A 65 -19.99 -12.40 -16.15
C ASN A 65 -20.12 -11.36 -15.02
N PRO A 66 -19.48 -11.56 -13.86
CA PRO A 66 -19.58 -10.62 -12.73
C PRO A 66 -19.11 -9.21 -13.07
N ARG A 67 -18.27 -9.02 -14.10
CA ARG A 67 -17.86 -7.70 -14.59
C ARG A 67 -19.05 -6.81 -14.99
N ARG A 68 -20.20 -7.39 -15.37
CA ARG A 68 -21.44 -6.64 -15.64
C ARG A 68 -21.97 -5.91 -14.40
N ALA A 69 -21.63 -6.37 -13.19
CA ALA A 69 -21.97 -5.66 -11.96
C ALA A 69 -21.17 -4.36 -11.77
N ILE A 70 -20.03 -4.21 -12.46
CA ILE A 70 -19.23 -2.97 -12.42
C ILE A 70 -20.04 -1.80 -13.02
N GLU A 71 -20.73 -2.03 -14.13
CA GLU A 71 -21.60 -1.00 -14.75
C GLU A 71 -22.69 -0.57 -13.79
N GLN A 72 -23.33 -1.52 -13.12
CA GLN A 72 -24.33 -1.24 -12.09
C GLN A 72 -23.78 -0.38 -10.94
N ILE A 73 -22.54 -0.67 -10.49
CA ILE A 73 -21.87 0.14 -9.45
C ILE A 73 -21.58 1.56 -9.97
N VAL A 74 -21.16 1.70 -11.22
CA VAL A 74 -20.96 3.01 -11.85
C VAL A 74 -22.28 3.79 -11.87
N ASP A 75 -23.40 3.17 -12.27
CA ASP A 75 -24.71 3.77 -12.28
C ASP A 75 -25.13 4.24 -10.88
N TYR A 76 -24.93 3.40 -9.85
CA TYR A 76 -25.23 3.78 -8.47
C TYR A 76 -24.43 4.99 -8.00
N LYS A 77 -23.17 5.08 -8.36
CA LYS A 77 -22.30 6.20 -7.95
C LYS A 77 -22.60 7.50 -8.69
N THR A 78 -23.03 7.41 -9.92
CA THR A 78 -23.28 8.58 -10.79
C THR A 78 -24.72 9.07 -10.74
N ASP A 79 -25.64 8.31 -10.15
CA ASP A 79 -27.04 8.70 -10.01
C ASP A 79 -27.18 9.97 -9.13
N PRO A 80 -27.63 11.09 -9.68
CA PRO A 80 -27.78 12.33 -8.95
C PRO A 80 -28.89 12.30 -7.91
N GLY A 81 -29.87 11.39 -8.07
CA GLY A 81 -31.02 11.27 -7.17
C GLY A 81 -30.71 10.54 -5.87
N ASN A 82 -29.71 9.67 -5.90
CA ASN A 82 -29.31 8.83 -4.76
C ASN A 82 -27.82 8.98 -4.44
N GLY A 83 -27.32 10.20 -4.48
CA GLY A 83 -25.90 10.49 -4.42
C GLY A 83 -25.15 9.69 -3.39
N TYR A 84 -24.35 8.74 -3.85
CA TYR A 84 -23.39 7.97 -3.04
C TYR A 84 -22.60 8.89 -2.10
N THR A 85 -22.24 10.05 -2.59
CA THR A 85 -21.49 11.09 -1.87
C THR A 85 -22.28 11.77 -0.75
N ARG A 86 -23.62 11.66 -0.71
CA ARG A 86 -24.50 12.27 0.29
C ARG A 86 -24.98 11.30 1.35
N THR A 87 -24.57 10.04 1.27
CA THR A 87 -24.91 8.98 2.21
C THR A 87 -23.64 8.39 2.86
N LEU A 88 -23.80 7.54 3.87
CA LEU A 88 -22.68 6.82 4.48
C LEU A 88 -21.94 5.91 3.49
N LEU A 89 -22.54 5.57 2.34
CA LEU A 89 -21.89 4.80 1.29
C LEU A 89 -20.65 5.49 0.69
N CYS A 90 -20.50 6.81 0.89
CA CYS A 90 -19.28 7.52 0.52
C CYS A 90 -18.01 6.97 1.20
N PHE A 91 -18.14 6.25 2.31
CA PHE A 91 -17.02 5.61 3.01
C PHE A 91 -16.62 4.24 2.46
N VAL A 92 -17.42 3.66 1.55
CA VAL A 92 -17.05 2.40 0.90
C VAL A 92 -15.70 2.57 0.19
N GLN A 93 -14.76 1.66 0.48
CA GLN A 93 -13.39 1.70 -0.04
C GLN A 93 -13.15 0.62 -1.09
N ILE A 94 -13.81 -0.51 -0.95
CA ILE A 94 -13.61 -1.69 -1.79
C ILE A 94 -14.95 -2.13 -2.38
N PHE A 95 -14.95 -2.36 -3.69
CA PHE A 95 -16.03 -3.04 -4.38
C PHE A 95 -15.65 -4.48 -4.69
N ILE A 96 -16.63 -5.37 -4.59
CA ILE A 96 -16.50 -6.78 -4.94
C ILE A 96 -17.66 -7.13 -5.88
N VAL A 97 -17.36 -7.83 -6.96
CA VAL A 97 -18.35 -8.35 -7.90
C VAL A 97 -18.16 -9.84 -8.07
N SER A 98 -19.25 -10.60 -7.99
CA SER A 98 -19.19 -12.07 -8.05
C SER A 98 -20.41 -12.68 -8.72
N ASN A 99 -20.23 -13.89 -9.28
CA ASN A 99 -21.32 -14.72 -9.78
C ASN A 99 -21.29 -16.16 -9.21
N ARG A 100 -20.76 -16.35 -8.00
CA ARG A 100 -20.46 -17.61 -7.34
C ARG A 100 -19.11 -18.22 -7.76
N ASP A 101 -18.82 -18.37 -9.07
CA ASP A 101 -17.63 -19.05 -9.58
C ASP A 101 -16.43 -18.12 -9.80
N SER A 102 -16.70 -16.86 -10.05
CA SER A 102 -15.67 -15.84 -10.31
C SER A 102 -15.92 -14.61 -9.47
N THR A 103 -14.89 -14.16 -8.77
CA THR A 103 -14.95 -13.00 -7.87
C THR A 103 -13.81 -12.05 -8.17
N TYR A 104 -14.15 -10.77 -8.31
CA TYR A 104 -13.18 -9.68 -8.52
C TYR A 104 -13.37 -8.61 -7.46
N TYR A 105 -12.28 -7.93 -7.11
CA TYR A 105 -12.30 -6.79 -6.21
C TYR A 105 -11.53 -5.60 -6.79
N PHE A 106 -11.92 -4.38 -6.40
CA PHE A 106 -11.30 -3.15 -6.88
C PHE A 106 -11.58 -1.98 -5.92
N ALA A 107 -10.79 -0.90 -6.07
CA ALA A 107 -10.90 0.27 -5.21
C ALA A 107 -12.08 1.16 -5.61
N ASN A 108 -12.71 1.76 -4.61
CA ASN A 108 -13.62 2.87 -4.84
C ASN A 108 -12.81 4.14 -5.14
N ASN A 109 -13.07 4.73 -6.30
CA ASN A 109 -12.45 5.99 -6.72
C ASN A 109 -13.52 7.03 -7.10
N ASN A 110 -13.14 8.29 -7.22
CA ASN A 110 -14.02 9.34 -7.70
C ASN A 110 -14.36 9.16 -9.19
N SER A 111 -15.33 9.90 -9.71
CA SER A 111 -15.81 9.79 -11.10
C SER A 111 -14.71 9.96 -12.16
N ARG A 112 -13.65 10.72 -11.85
CA ARG A 112 -12.50 10.90 -12.73
C ARG A 112 -11.72 9.59 -12.98
N HIS A 113 -11.73 8.68 -12.01
CA HIS A 113 -11.00 7.41 -12.05
C HIS A 113 -11.92 6.19 -12.03
N PHE A 114 -13.23 6.40 -12.10
CA PHE A 114 -14.22 5.35 -11.98
C PHE A 114 -15.28 5.49 -13.10
N ALA A 115 -14.82 5.33 -14.32
CA ALA A 115 -15.66 5.31 -15.52
C ALA A 115 -15.39 3.99 -16.27
N PHE A 116 -15.69 2.86 -15.62
CA PHE A 116 -15.38 1.55 -16.19
C PHE A 116 -16.51 1.03 -17.06
N HIS A 117 -16.12 0.45 -18.19
CA HIS A 117 -16.98 -0.40 -18.99
C HIS A 117 -16.58 -1.87 -18.79
N ALA A 118 -17.56 -2.76 -18.63
CA ALA A 118 -17.30 -4.17 -18.33
C ALA A 118 -16.42 -4.89 -19.36
N ASP A 119 -16.48 -4.43 -20.61
CA ASP A 119 -15.74 -5.02 -21.74
C ASP A 119 -14.31 -4.49 -21.89
N GLU A 120 -13.90 -3.49 -21.09
CA GLU A 120 -12.52 -3.02 -21.11
C GLU A 120 -11.53 -4.12 -20.71
N ARG A 121 -10.48 -4.29 -21.53
CA ARG A 121 -9.49 -5.35 -21.34
C ARG A 121 -8.61 -5.15 -20.09
N PHE A 122 -8.29 -3.91 -19.77
CA PHE A 122 -7.30 -3.55 -18.74
C PHE A 122 -7.91 -2.81 -17.55
N LEU A 123 -9.07 -3.26 -17.08
CA LEU A 123 -9.66 -2.74 -15.87
C LEU A 123 -8.75 -3.00 -14.64
N PRO A 124 -8.66 -2.03 -13.71
CA PRO A 124 -7.95 -2.22 -12.44
C PRO A 124 -8.77 -3.05 -11.44
N ILE A 125 -9.25 -4.21 -11.88
CA ILE A 125 -9.95 -5.21 -11.09
C ILE A 125 -9.05 -6.43 -10.91
N TYR A 126 -9.12 -7.06 -9.75
CA TYR A 126 -8.20 -8.13 -9.38
C TYR A 126 -8.96 -9.36 -8.90
N GLU A 127 -8.45 -10.54 -9.26
CA GLU A 127 -8.79 -11.80 -8.61
C GLU A 127 -7.90 -11.99 -7.39
N HIS A 128 -8.46 -12.49 -6.29
CA HIS A 128 -7.63 -12.88 -5.16
C HIS A 128 -6.86 -14.17 -5.47
N ALA A 129 -5.71 -14.33 -4.84
CA ALA A 129 -4.87 -15.50 -5.03
C ALA A 129 -4.19 -15.89 -3.72
N ALA A 130 -3.88 -17.17 -3.59
CA ALA A 130 -3.04 -17.72 -2.53
C ALA A 130 -1.55 -17.35 -2.73
N PRO A 131 -0.67 -17.62 -1.75
CA PRO A 131 0.77 -17.32 -1.85
C PRO A 131 1.48 -17.97 -3.04
N ASP A 132 0.99 -19.09 -3.51
CA ASP A 132 1.50 -19.83 -4.69
C ASP A 132 0.92 -19.32 -6.02
N ASN A 133 0.19 -18.19 -6.00
CA ASN A 133 -0.58 -17.61 -7.11
C ASN A 133 -1.80 -18.42 -7.58
N THR A 134 -2.19 -19.49 -6.90
CA THR A 134 -3.44 -20.19 -7.17
C THR A 134 -4.63 -19.25 -6.96
N LYS A 135 -5.47 -19.09 -7.99
CA LYS A 135 -6.60 -18.15 -7.97
C LYS A 135 -7.73 -18.66 -7.07
N ILE A 136 -8.19 -17.78 -6.19
CA ILE A 136 -9.35 -18.03 -5.31
C ILE A 136 -10.55 -17.32 -5.95
N ARG A 137 -11.31 -18.07 -6.75
CA ARG A 137 -12.36 -17.52 -7.61
C ARG A 137 -13.75 -17.61 -6.99
N GLY A 138 -14.11 -18.75 -6.40
CA GLY A 138 -15.43 -18.96 -5.80
C GLY A 138 -15.70 -17.99 -4.65
N ILE A 139 -16.94 -17.48 -4.58
CA ILE A 139 -17.31 -16.46 -3.57
C ILE A 139 -17.11 -16.96 -2.14
N GLU A 140 -17.37 -18.24 -1.86
CA GLU A 140 -17.23 -18.83 -0.53
C GLU A 140 -15.75 -18.83 -0.11
N ALA A 141 -14.87 -19.43 -0.92
CA ALA A 141 -13.43 -19.45 -0.66
C ALA A 141 -12.83 -18.03 -0.64
N PHE A 142 -13.34 -17.14 -1.51
CA PHE A 142 -12.95 -15.73 -1.48
C PHE A 142 -13.34 -15.04 -0.17
N ALA A 143 -14.58 -15.28 0.31
CA ALA A 143 -15.04 -14.69 1.55
C ALA A 143 -14.22 -15.17 2.75
N GLU A 144 -13.91 -16.46 2.84
CA GLU A 144 -13.05 -17.01 3.88
C GLU A 144 -11.64 -16.41 3.87
N ALA A 145 -11.04 -16.21 2.69
CA ALA A 145 -9.67 -15.72 2.57
C ALA A 145 -9.59 -14.20 2.66
N PHE A 146 -10.47 -13.46 1.98
CA PHE A 146 -10.36 -12.01 1.81
C PHE A 146 -11.21 -11.21 2.81
N LEU A 147 -12.42 -11.69 3.15
CA LEU A 147 -13.33 -11.00 4.07
C LEU A 147 -13.15 -11.39 5.53
N ALA A 148 -12.22 -12.31 5.84
CA ALA A 148 -11.81 -12.56 7.22
C ALA A 148 -11.39 -11.21 7.88
N LYS A 149 -11.86 -10.98 9.13
CA LYS A 149 -11.71 -9.68 9.83
C LYS A 149 -10.30 -9.08 9.73
N CYS A 150 -9.28 -9.89 10.03
CA CYS A 150 -7.89 -9.44 9.98
C CYS A 150 -7.42 -9.14 8.56
N MET A 151 -7.81 -9.96 7.58
CA MET A 151 -7.42 -9.74 6.18
C MET A 151 -8.09 -8.50 5.60
N LEU A 152 -9.39 -8.35 5.75
CA LEU A 152 -10.13 -7.17 5.30
C LEU A 152 -9.58 -5.90 5.95
N GLY A 153 -9.35 -5.93 7.26
CA GLY A 153 -8.74 -4.82 7.96
C GLY A 153 -7.35 -4.46 7.44
N GLN A 154 -6.52 -5.44 7.14
CA GLN A 154 -5.20 -5.22 6.53
C GLN A 154 -5.32 -4.70 5.09
N MET A 155 -6.28 -5.19 4.30
CA MET A 155 -6.54 -4.65 2.96
C MET A 155 -6.78 -3.15 3.01
N ILE A 156 -7.63 -2.70 3.92
CA ILE A 156 -7.98 -1.29 4.09
C ILE A 156 -6.79 -0.47 4.60
N SER A 157 -6.11 -0.93 5.66
CA SER A 157 -5.10 -0.13 6.36
C SER A 157 -3.67 -0.29 5.82
N ARG A 158 -3.31 -1.50 5.36
CA ARG A 158 -1.94 -1.82 4.96
C ARG A 158 -1.75 -1.96 3.46
N TYR A 159 -2.74 -2.49 2.73
CA TYR A 159 -2.57 -2.85 1.32
C TYR A 159 -3.37 -1.97 0.37
N THR A 160 -3.91 -0.88 0.89
CA THR A 160 -4.44 0.23 0.10
C THR A 160 -3.46 1.40 0.16
N VAL A 161 -3.25 2.07 -0.95
CA VAL A 161 -2.39 3.25 -1.07
C VAL A 161 -3.22 4.41 -1.63
N LEU A 162 -3.25 5.52 -0.89
CA LEU A 162 -3.83 6.77 -1.37
C LEU A 162 -2.74 7.54 -2.14
N VAL A 163 -2.99 7.77 -3.42
CA VAL A 163 -2.23 8.72 -4.24
C VAL A 163 -2.87 10.08 -4.08
N ALA A 164 -2.34 10.88 -3.14
CA ALA A 164 -2.98 12.14 -2.72
C ALA A 164 -3.09 13.15 -3.87
N SER A 165 -2.06 13.30 -4.69
CA SER A 165 -2.01 14.20 -5.85
C SER A 165 -3.08 13.90 -6.89
N GLU A 166 -3.50 12.64 -7.02
CA GLU A 166 -4.52 12.19 -7.96
C GLU A 166 -5.89 11.96 -7.29
N GLN A 167 -5.95 11.99 -5.96
CA GLN A 167 -7.11 11.58 -5.17
C GLN A 167 -7.58 10.17 -5.57
N LYS A 168 -6.62 9.25 -5.71
CA LYS A 168 -6.84 7.89 -6.21
C LYS A 168 -6.42 6.85 -5.19
N LEU A 169 -7.29 5.86 -4.95
CA LEU A 169 -6.97 4.67 -4.17
C LEU A 169 -6.41 3.58 -5.09
N LEU A 170 -5.30 3.00 -4.69
CA LEU A 170 -4.71 1.83 -5.32
C LEU A 170 -4.80 0.65 -4.35
N LEU A 171 -5.44 -0.44 -4.77
CA LEU A 171 -5.36 -1.72 -4.07
C LEU A 171 -4.17 -2.51 -4.60
N MET A 172 -3.40 -3.08 -3.70
CA MET A 172 -2.30 -3.95 -4.07
C MET A 172 -2.81 -5.28 -4.61
N ARG A 173 -2.10 -5.82 -5.60
CA ARG A 173 -2.38 -7.15 -6.15
C ARG A 173 -1.90 -8.23 -5.18
N PRO A 174 -2.49 -9.45 -5.18
CA PRO A 174 -2.14 -10.50 -4.22
C PRO A 174 -0.64 -10.77 -4.12
N TYR A 175 0.06 -10.93 -5.24
CA TYR A 175 1.51 -11.18 -5.23
C TYR A 175 2.32 -10.01 -4.63
N GLN A 176 1.88 -8.76 -4.80
CA GLN A 176 2.51 -7.59 -4.16
C GLN A 176 2.28 -7.61 -2.65
N ILE A 177 1.09 -8.01 -2.21
CA ILE A 177 0.75 -8.15 -0.79
C ILE A 177 1.66 -9.19 -0.13
N TYR A 178 1.81 -10.36 -0.75
CA TYR A 178 2.69 -11.41 -0.22
C TYR A 178 4.16 -11.00 -0.25
N ALA A 179 4.61 -10.30 -1.29
CA ALA A 179 5.96 -9.76 -1.34
C ALA A 179 6.23 -8.80 -0.18
N VAL A 180 5.35 -7.81 0.03
CA VAL A 180 5.45 -6.85 1.15
C VAL A 180 5.43 -7.58 2.49
N LYS A 181 4.51 -8.53 2.68
CA LYS A 181 4.38 -9.29 3.91
C LYS A 181 5.66 -10.07 4.22
N ASN A 182 6.20 -10.77 3.24
CA ASN A 182 7.42 -11.57 3.40
C ASN A 182 8.64 -10.69 3.69
N ILE A 183 8.78 -9.55 3.02
CA ILE A 183 9.89 -8.61 3.28
C ILE A 183 9.78 -8.04 4.69
N VAL A 184 8.60 -7.56 5.09
CA VAL A 184 8.37 -6.99 6.42
C VAL A 184 8.64 -8.04 7.50
N GLU A 185 8.13 -9.25 7.34
CA GLU A 185 8.32 -10.35 8.29
C GLU A 185 9.82 -10.75 8.39
N CYS A 186 10.51 -10.87 7.26
CA CYS A 186 11.95 -11.15 7.22
C CYS A 186 12.75 -10.11 8.02
N ILE A 187 12.39 -8.82 7.84
CA ILE A 187 13.05 -7.73 8.56
C ILE A 187 12.65 -7.73 10.04
N GLU A 188 11.39 -7.84 10.38
CA GLU A 188 10.92 -7.83 11.78
C GLU A 188 11.50 -8.96 12.60
N LYS A 189 11.61 -10.15 12.04
CA LYS A 189 12.21 -11.33 12.67
C LYS A 189 13.72 -11.39 12.56
N ASN A 190 14.37 -10.45 11.88
CA ASN A 190 15.81 -10.41 11.65
C ASN A 190 16.36 -11.71 11.00
N LEU A 191 15.67 -12.21 9.98
CA LEU A 191 16.03 -13.45 9.30
C LEU A 191 17.20 -13.30 8.31
N GLY A 192 17.90 -12.16 8.33
CA GLY A 192 19.01 -11.85 7.43
C GLY A 192 18.54 -11.16 6.15
N ASN A 193 19.29 -11.36 5.07
CA ASN A 193 19.01 -10.79 3.76
C ASN A 193 18.08 -11.70 2.96
N GLY A 194 17.27 -11.09 2.07
CA GLY A 194 16.36 -11.82 1.22
C GLY A 194 16.23 -11.16 -0.15
N TYR A 195 15.55 -11.82 -1.07
CA TYR A 195 15.21 -11.25 -2.35
C TYR A 195 13.77 -11.61 -2.75
N VAL A 196 13.14 -10.72 -3.51
CA VAL A 196 11.82 -10.95 -4.08
C VAL A 196 11.91 -10.80 -5.59
N TRP A 197 11.59 -11.86 -6.30
CA TRP A 197 11.63 -11.88 -7.76
C TRP A 197 10.37 -11.24 -8.33
N HIS A 198 10.55 -10.14 -9.04
CA HIS A 198 9.48 -9.42 -9.72
C HIS A 198 9.76 -9.30 -11.22
N THR A 199 8.73 -9.48 -12.05
CA THR A 199 8.83 -9.18 -13.48
C THR A 199 8.72 -7.69 -13.76
N THR A 200 9.20 -7.25 -14.93
CA THR A 200 9.02 -5.87 -15.40
C THR A 200 7.53 -5.50 -15.44
N GLY A 201 7.17 -4.31 -14.98
CA GLY A 201 5.77 -3.84 -14.93
C GLY A 201 4.90 -4.44 -13.83
N SER A 202 5.46 -5.27 -12.93
CA SER A 202 4.71 -5.86 -11.81
C SER A 202 4.43 -4.88 -10.65
N GLY A 203 4.90 -3.64 -10.73
CA GLY A 203 4.73 -2.63 -9.69
C GLY A 203 5.72 -2.79 -8.53
N LYS A 204 6.98 -3.04 -8.84
CA LYS A 204 8.09 -3.10 -7.87
C LYS A 204 8.17 -1.86 -7.01
N THR A 205 8.06 -0.68 -7.62
CA THR A 205 8.07 0.62 -6.93
C THR A 205 7.01 0.70 -5.85
N LEU A 206 5.77 0.30 -6.15
CA LEU A 206 4.67 0.27 -5.18
C LEU A 206 4.95 -0.72 -4.04
N THR A 207 5.48 -1.91 -4.35
CA THR A 207 5.85 -2.93 -3.36
C THR A 207 6.92 -2.40 -2.41
N SER A 208 7.97 -1.82 -2.95
CA SER A 208 9.09 -1.26 -2.18
C SER A 208 8.68 -0.05 -1.36
N PHE A 209 7.90 0.86 -1.94
CA PHE A 209 7.32 2.01 -1.23
C PHE A 209 6.47 1.55 -0.05
N LYS A 210 5.55 0.59 -0.27
CA LYS A 210 4.67 0.11 0.80
C LYS A 210 5.45 -0.62 1.89
N THR A 211 6.45 -1.41 1.53
CA THR A 211 7.36 -2.04 2.50
C THR A 211 8.04 -1.00 3.38
N SER A 212 8.63 0.02 2.78
CA SER A 212 9.30 1.12 3.51
C SER A 212 8.33 1.83 4.47
N THR A 213 7.11 2.10 4.01
CA THR A 213 6.06 2.75 4.82
C THR A 213 5.67 1.91 6.04
N LEU A 214 5.54 0.59 5.89
CA LEU A 214 5.21 -0.30 7.00
C LEU A 214 6.37 -0.42 7.99
N LEU A 215 7.60 -0.44 7.50
CA LEU A 215 8.80 -0.49 8.34
C LEU A 215 9.05 0.81 9.10
N LYS A 216 8.53 1.95 8.61
CA LYS A 216 8.61 3.25 9.30
C LYS A 216 8.07 3.19 10.73
N ALA A 217 7.04 2.41 10.97
CA ALA A 217 6.43 2.26 12.30
C ALA A 217 7.25 1.37 13.25
N ASN A 218 8.27 0.65 12.77
CA ASN A 218 9.06 -0.24 13.61
C ASN A 218 10.15 0.54 14.40
N PRO A 219 10.06 0.62 15.74
CA PRO A 219 11.02 1.39 16.55
C PRO A 219 12.43 0.78 16.57
N ARG A 220 12.57 -0.49 16.20
CA ARG A 220 13.88 -1.20 16.15
C ARG A 220 14.69 -0.90 14.90
N ILE A 221 14.12 -0.18 13.92
CA ILE A 221 14.78 0.20 12.68
C ILE A 221 15.07 1.69 12.75
N GLU A 222 16.32 2.06 12.61
CA GLU A 222 16.75 3.47 12.61
C GLU A 222 16.34 4.17 11.32
N LYS A 223 16.77 3.67 10.19
CA LYS A 223 16.44 4.18 8.86
C LYS A 223 16.10 3.05 7.89
N CYS A 224 15.20 3.34 6.97
CA CYS A 224 14.90 2.49 5.82
C CYS A 224 15.26 3.25 4.53
N LEU A 225 16.25 2.76 3.80
CA LEU A 225 16.68 3.36 2.56
C LEU A 225 16.19 2.54 1.38
N PHE A 226 15.54 3.20 0.43
CA PHE A 226 15.29 2.64 -0.88
C PHE A 226 16.43 3.08 -1.81
N VAL A 227 17.22 2.09 -2.25
CA VAL A 227 18.44 2.33 -3.01
C VAL A 227 18.26 1.89 -4.46
N VAL A 228 18.37 2.84 -5.37
CA VAL A 228 18.25 2.62 -6.83
C VAL A 228 19.56 2.87 -7.54
N ASP A 229 19.73 2.32 -8.75
CA ASP A 229 20.83 2.72 -9.61
C ASP A 229 20.56 4.12 -10.18
N ARG A 230 21.62 4.88 -10.43
CA ARG A 230 21.53 6.21 -11.04
C ARG A 230 20.84 6.21 -12.40
N LYS A 231 21.04 5.13 -13.17
CA LYS A 231 20.44 4.97 -14.51
C LYS A 231 18.93 4.73 -14.43
N ASP A 232 18.48 4.10 -13.35
CA ASP A 232 17.08 3.74 -13.13
C ASP A 232 16.31 4.83 -12.38
N LEU A 233 17.00 5.82 -11.79
CA LEU A 233 16.39 7.03 -11.22
C LEU A 233 16.14 8.07 -12.34
N ASP A 234 15.51 7.62 -13.40
CA ASP A 234 15.01 8.50 -14.45
C ASP A 234 13.85 9.38 -13.93
N ARG A 235 13.39 10.29 -14.79
CA ARG A 235 12.26 11.16 -14.45
C ARG A 235 11.02 10.36 -14.05
N GLN A 236 10.74 9.27 -14.74
CA GLN A 236 9.55 8.44 -14.52
C GLN A 236 9.57 7.78 -13.13
N THR A 237 10.67 7.17 -12.73
CA THR A 237 10.83 6.55 -11.41
C THR A 237 10.69 7.58 -10.28
N ARG A 238 11.29 8.77 -10.43
CA ARG A 238 11.13 9.87 -9.46
C ARG A 238 9.71 10.34 -9.35
N GLU A 239 9.04 10.55 -10.48
CA GLU A 239 7.63 10.94 -10.52
C GLU A 239 6.75 9.88 -9.84
N GLU A 240 7.04 8.59 -10.06
CA GLU A 240 6.29 7.50 -9.43
C GLU A 240 6.47 7.48 -7.90
N PHE A 241 7.69 7.66 -7.39
CA PHE A 241 7.92 7.76 -5.95
C PHE A 241 7.27 9.02 -5.34
N ASN A 242 7.46 10.18 -5.96
CA ASN A 242 6.86 11.43 -5.50
C ASN A 242 5.32 11.41 -5.59
N ARG A 243 4.76 10.60 -6.48
CA ARG A 243 3.33 10.35 -6.59
C ARG A 243 2.77 9.65 -5.33
N PHE A 244 3.53 8.73 -4.75
CA PHE A 244 3.12 8.04 -3.51
C PHE A 244 3.41 8.84 -2.25
N GLN A 245 4.50 9.61 -2.24
CA GLN A 245 4.86 10.48 -1.14
C GLN A 245 5.61 11.70 -1.70
N GLU A 246 5.01 12.88 -1.55
CA GLU A 246 5.62 14.13 -2.00
C GLU A 246 7.00 14.35 -1.34
N ASN A 247 7.96 14.81 -2.12
CA ASN A 247 9.33 15.10 -1.70
C ASN A 247 10.12 13.92 -1.11
N CYS A 248 9.69 12.67 -1.34
CA CYS A 248 10.46 11.51 -0.87
C CYS A 248 11.74 11.29 -1.69
N VAL A 249 11.75 11.73 -2.95
CA VAL A 249 12.93 11.72 -3.82
C VAL A 249 13.38 13.15 -4.06
N GLU A 250 14.54 13.51 -3.53
CA GLU A 250 15.13 14.82 -3.80
C GLU A 250 15.73 14.87 -5.21
N GLU A 251 15.40 15.93 -5.95
CA GLU A 251 15.99 16.22 -7.27
C GLU A 251 17.48 16.56 -7.17
N ASN A 252 17.92 17.07 -6.03
CA ASN A 252 19.28 17.53 -5.82
C ASN A 252 20.28 16.38 -5.66
N THR A 253 21.33 16.45 -6.45
CA THR A 253 22.45 15.50 -6.48
C THR A 253 23.41 15.64 -5.28
N ASN A 254 23.08 16.42 -4.25
CA ASN A 254 23.99 16.76 -3.17
C ASN A 254 24.07 15.63 -2.12
N THR A 255 25.28 15.11 -1.94
CA THR A 255 25.60 14.12 -0.90
C THR A 255 25.42 14.69 0.51
N GLU A 256 25.63 15.99 0.72
CA GLU A 256 25.44 16.69 1.99
C GLU A 256 24.00 16.57 2.49
N THR A 257 23.02 16.76 1.62
CA THR A 257 21.60 16.62 1.97
C THR A 257 21.27 15.17 2.38
N LEU A 258 21.82 14.17 1.68
CA LEU A 258 21.66 12.78 2.09
C LEU A 258 22.22 12.51 3.48
N VAL A 259 23.44 12.99 3.77
CA VAL A 259 24.08 12.82 5.07
C VAL A 259 23.27 13.50 6.18
N ARG A 260 22.79 14.73 5.95
CA ARG A 260 21.92 15.45 6.89
C ARG A 260 20.65 14.66 7.22
N ARG A 261 19.94 14.11 6.21
CA ARG A 261 18.73 13.30 6.39
C ARG A 261 19.02 11.99 7.09
N LEU A 262 20.15 11.38 6.83
CA LEU A 262 20.54 10.11 7.50
C LEU A 262 20.70 10.30 9.00
N ILE A 263 21.31 11.41 9.45
CA ILE A 263 21.56 11.70 10.88
C ILE A 263 20.40 12.46 11.55
N SER A 264 19.36 12.84 10.79
CA SER A 264 18.19 13.54 11.33
C SER A 264 17.33 12.62 12.18
N ASP A 265 16.86 13.11 13.32
CA ASP A 265 15.88 12.40 14.18
C ASP A 265 14.43 12.63 13.73
N ASP A 266 14.21 13.42 12.66
CA ASP A 266 12.87 13.65 12.14
C ASP A 266 12.27 12.34 11.59
N GLY A 267 11.08 11.99 12.06
CA GLY A 267 10.34 10.85 11.56
C GLY A 267 10.02 10.90 10.06
N ALA A 268 10.02 12.10 9.44
CA ALA A 268 9.90 12.25 8.00
C ALA A 268 11.11 11.64 7.26
N ASP A 269 12.30 11.73 7.87
CA ASP A 269 13.56 11.22 7.34
C ASP A 269 13.83 9.74 7.69
N LYS A 270 12.86 9.04 8.27
CA LYS A 270 13.01 7.60 8.56
C LYS A 270 13.00 6.73 7.30
N VAL A 271 12.35 7.20 6.24
CA VAL A 271 12.37 6.57 4.91
C VAL A 271 13.04 7.52 3.91
N ILE A 272 14.10 7.06 3.27
CA ILE A 272 14.90 7.86 2.35
C ILE A 272 15.06 7.12 1.03
N VAL A 273 14.79 7.79 -0.09
CA VAL A 273 15.09 7.28 -1.44
C VAL A 273 16.42 7.91 -1.90
N THR A 274 17.36 7.07 -2.32
CA THR A 274 18.69 7.53 -2.75
C THR A 274 19.29 6.64 -3.84
N THR A 275 20.37 7.09 -4.45
CA THR A 275 21.13 6.26 -5.39
C THR A 275 22.31 5.59 -4.70
N ILE A 276 22.70 4.41 -5.20
CA ILE A 276 23.86 3.68 -4.68
C ILE A 276 25.13 4.50 -4.80
N GLN A 277 25.25 5.32 -5.86
CA GLN A 277 26.42 6.20 -6.07
C GLN A 277 26.48 7.34 -5.06
N LYS A 278 25.35 7.95 -4.66
CA LYS A 278 25.35 8.97 -3.59
C LYS A 278 25.74 8.36 -2.26
N LEU A 279 25.22 7.19 -1.96
CA LEU A 279 25.53 6.47 -0.73
C LEU A 279 27.02 6.08 -0.71
N GLY A 280 27.57 5.52 -1.80
CA GLY A 280 28.99 5.24 -1.93
C GLY A 280 29.87 6.48 -1.72
N ARG A 281 29.49 7.65 -2.29
CA ARG A 281 30.20 8.92 -2.05
C ARG A 281 30.15 9.40 -0.60
N ALA A 282 29.05 9.15 0.10
CA ALA A 282 28.93 9.49 1.52
C ALA A 282 29.82 8.63 2.41
N LEU A 283 30.11 7.38 1.97
CA LEU A 283 30.92 6.42 2.69
C LEU A 283 32.41 6.40 2.23
N ASP A 284 32.75 7.18 1.21
CA ASP A 284 34.11 7.23 0.65
C ASP A 284 35.14 7.63 1.71
N PRO A 285 36.17 6.81 1.97
CA PRO A 285 37.26 7.14 2.90
C PRO A 285 37.98 8.45 2.56
N GLY A 286 38.08 8.80 1.26
CA GLY A 286 38.64 10.06 0.79
C GLY A 286 37.79 11.30 1.17
N ARG A 287 36.56 11.12 1.58
CA ARG A 287 35.64 12.16 2.08
C ARG A 287 35.38 11.98 3.58
N SER A 288 36.45 12.11 4.35
CA SER A 288 36.45 11.79 5.79
C SER A 288 35.40 12.51 6.62
N ASP A 289 34.94 13.70 6.21
CA ASP A 289 33.93 14.47 6.94
C ASP A 289 32.55 13.79 6.91
N PHE A 290 32.06 13.37 5.74
CA PHE A 290 30.78 12.67 5.64
C PHE A 290 30.76 11.36 6.40
N ARG A 291 31.82 10.56 6.22
CA ARG A 291 31.97 9.27 6.88
C ARG A 291 32.02 9.40 8.40
N LYS A 292 32.74 10.40 8.94
CA LYS A 292 32.78 10.69 10.39
C LYS A 292 31.40 11.04 10.94
N ARG A 293 30.64 11.86 10.23
CA ARG A 293 29.28 12.23 10.64
C ARG A 293 28.33 11.05 10.64
N LEU A 294 28.51 10.08 9.75
CA LEU A 294 27.70 8.87 9.67
C LEU A 294 28.10 7.80 10.69
N GLU A 295 29.24 7.93 11.40
CA GLU A 295 29.75 6.93 12.34
C GLU A 295 28.74 6.63 13.47
N VAL A 296 27.91 7.60 13.85
CA VAL A 296 26.82 7.45 14.83
C VAL A 296 25.79 6.39 14.39
N LEU A 297 25.63 6.16 13.08
CA LEU A 297 24.69 5.19 12.52
C LEU A 297 25.31 3.81 12.28
N ARG A 298 26.61 3.65 12.42
CA ARG A 298 27.33 2.43 12.07
C ARG A 298 26.79 1.19 12.75
N ASP A 299 26.50 1.31 14.04
CA ASP A 299 25.99 0.24 14.88
C ASP A 299 24.48 0.20 14.99
N GLN A 300 23.79 1.10 14.28
CA GLN A 300 22.33 1.16 14.25
C GLN A 300 21.76 0.13 13.25
N ARG A 301 20.55 -0.28 13.51
CA ARG A 301 19.85 -1.22 12.63
C ARG A 301 19.25 -0.48 11.43
N MET A 302 19.94 -0.57 10.30
CA MET A 302 19.57 0.02 9.03
C MET A 302 18.94 -1.03 8.12
N VAL A 303 18.00 -0.61 7.26
CA VAL A 303 17.41 -1.44 6.20
C VAL A 303 17.67 -0.78 4.85
N PHE A 304 18.26 -1.52 3.91
CA PHE A 304 18.52 -1.05 2.56
C PHE A 304 17.79 -1.92 1.54
N ILE A 305 16.70 -1.42 0.97
CA ILE A 305 15.93 -2.11 -0.07
C ILE A 305 16.53 -1.71 -1.42
N PHE A 306 17.18 -2.66 -2.10
CA PHE A 306 17.77 -2.43 -3.41
C PHE A 306 16.78 -2.74 -4.53
N ASP A 307 16.55 -1.79 -5.42
CA ASP A 307 15.90 -2.02 -6.71
C ASP A 307 16.93 -2.43 -7.76
N GLU A 308 16.55 -3.28 -8.71
CA GLU A 308 17.41 -3.71 -9.81
C GLU A 308 18.78 -4.27 -9.34
N CYS A 309 18.78 -5.09 -8.30
CA CYS A 309 19.98 -5.52 -7.58
C CYS A 309 21.04 -6.21 -8.46
N HIS A 310 20.66 -6.79 -9.61
CA HIS A 310 21.59 -7.40 -10.55
C HIS A 310 22.62 -6.41 -11.10
N ARG A 311 22.32 -5.10 -11.11
CA ARG A 311 23.25 -4.04 -11.54
C ARG A 311 23.99 -3.39 -10.37
N SER A 312 23.38 -3.37 -9.19
CA SER A 312 23.89 -2.59 -8.05
C SER A 312 24.60 -3.42 -6.97
N GLN A 313 24.36 -4.73 -6.91
CA GLN A 313 24.88 -5.58 -5.82
C GLN A 313 26.34 -6.04 -5.96
N PHE A 314 26.95 -5.90 -7.15
CA PHE A 314 28.29 -6.44 -7.41
C PHE A 314 29.40 -5.39 -7.48
N GLY A 315 29.12 -4.15 -7.09
CA GLY A 315 30.08 -3.06 -7.18
C GLY A 315 30.67 -2.67 -5.83
N ASP A 316 31.77 -1.89 -5.88
CA ASP A 316 32.51 -1.37 -4.71
C ASP A 316 31.60 -0.61 -3.73
N ASN A 317 30.60 0.10 -4.24
CA ASN A 317 29.65 0.86 -3.40
C ASN A 317 28.80 -0.07 -2.51
N HIS A 318 28.37 -1.24 -3.01
CA HIS A 318 27.61 -2.18 -2.22
C HIS A 318 28.47 -2.84 -1.14
N GLN A 319 29.73 -3.13 -1.45
CA GLN A 319 30.68 -3.64 -0.47
C GLN A 319 30.95 -2.58 0.62
N ALA A 320 31.17 -1.33 0.25
CA ALA A 320 31.35 -0.22 1.19
C ALA A 320 30.15 -0.05 2.14
N ILE A 321 28.92 -0.23 1.66
CA ILE A 321 27.70 -0.19 2.50
C ILE A 321 27.71 -1.31 3.52
N LYS A 322 28.02 -2.56 3.11
CA LYS A 322 28.09 -3.70 4.01
C LYS A 322 29.17 -3.56 5.08
N GLU A 323 30.34 -3.08 4.69
CA GLU A 323 31.46 -2.88 5.60
C GLU A 323 31.19 -1.76 6.61
N PHE A 324 30.53 -0.69 6.17
CA PHE A 324 30.22 0.44 7.04
C PHE A 324 29.05 0.16 7.99
N PHE A 325 28.01 -0.53 7.55
CA PHE A 325 26.81 -0.85 8.32
C PHE A 325 26.72 -2.36 8.62
N PRO A 326 27.48 -2.91 9.56
CA PRO A 326 27.58 -4.35 9.80
C PRO A 326 26.25 -4.97 10.32
N LYS A 327 25.36 -4.16 10.91
CA LYS A 327 24.04 -4.57 11.41
C LYS A 327 22.90 -4.33 10.42
N ALA A 328 23.22 -3.91 9.21
CA ALA A 328 22.21 -3.63 8.20
C ALA A 328 21.61 -4.91 7.61
N GLN A 329 20.31 -4.84 7.29
CA GLN A 329 19.65 -5.83 6.45
C GLN A 329 19.49 -5.27 5.03
N LEU A 330 19.77 -6.09 4.04
CA LEU A 330 19.85 -5.69 2.62
C LEU A 330 18.89 -6.55 1.76
N PRO A 331 17.56 -6.44 1.96
CA PRO A 331 16.63 -7.09 1.07
C PRO A 331 16.72 -6.48 -0.34
N SER A 332 16.55 -7.33 -1.34
CA SER A 332 16.69 -6.97 -2.74
C SER A 332 15.44 -7.35 -3.54
N VAL A 333 15.09 -6.51 -4.49
CA VAL A 333 13.97 -6.71 -5.41
C VAL A 333 14.50 -6.80 -6.83
N PRO A 334 15.01 -7.99 -7.27
CA PRO A 334 15.50 -8.20 -8.64
C PRO A 334 14.35 -8.25 -9.66
N ILE A 335 14.73 -8.08 -10.94
CA ILE A 335 13.85 -8.34 -12.08
C ILE A 335 13.79 -9.83 -12.32
#